data_236cc2e6ff3acb7720bf6035492f0d76
#
_entry.id   236cc2e6ff3acb7720bf6035492f0d76
#
_cell.length_a   1.000
_cell.length_b   1.000
_cell.length_c   1.000
_cell.angle_alpha   90.00
_cell.angle_beta   90.00
_cell.angle_gamma   90.00
#
_symmetry.space_group_name_H-M   'P 1'
#
loop_
_entity.id
_entity.type
_entity.pdbx_description
1 polymer ?
#
loop_
_entity_poly.entity_id
_entity_poly.type
_entity_poly.pdbx_seq_one_letter_code
_entity_poly.pdbx_strand_id
1 'polypeptide(L)'
;MKKSLAVVVATALCAVGAFAQTATYKVDTTHTRAVWEAKHFGTSTNRGHWDKTDGEISLDKVAKTGKAEIIIDMATINTGVAPFNNHLKGPDFFDVANHPTAKFVGDKFKFEGDKVVEVAGTMTIRGKTNPAVLKAVGFNCYDHPGLKREVCGGDFETVIKRSLYEVNWGLANRATSDDIKVSIQVEAIKQ
;
A
#
# COMPACT_ATOMS: atom_id res chain seq x y z
N MET A 1 27.73 -70.65 24.65
CA MET A 1 27.70 -69.65 23.57
C MET A 1 26.46 -68.81 23.75
N LYS A 2 26.60 -67.59 24.31
CA LYS A 2 25.49 -66.65 24.51
C LYS A 2 25.41 -65.69 23.32
N LYS A 3 24.30 -65.71 22.54
CA LYS A 3 24.05 -64.80 21.43
C LYS A 3 23.40 -63.52 21.99
N SER A 4 24.10 -62.39 21.94
CA SER A 4 23.52 -61.08 22.27
C SER A 4 22.76 -60.55 21.06
N LEU A 5 21.46 -60.25 21.25
CA LEU A 5 20.62 -59.63 20.25
C LEU A 5 20.70 -58.11 20.45
N ALA A 6 21.28 -57.42 19.50
CA ALA A 6 21.32 -55.94 19.49
C ALA A 6 20.02 -55.40 18.88
N VAL A 7 19.23 -54.70 19.67
CA VAL A 7 18.03 -53.97 19.23
C VAL A 7 18.44 -52.60 18.74
N VAL A 8 18.32 -52.33 17.45
CA VAL A 8 18.54 -51.00 16.85
C VAL A 8 17.19 -50.26 16.95
N VAL A 9 17.12 -49.25 17.81
CA VAL A 9 15.98 -48.35 17.90
C VAL A 9 16.20 -47.26 16.85
N ALA A 10 15.44 -47.28 15.75
CA ALA A 10 15.40 -46.21 14.77
C ALA A 10 14.50 -45.07 15.26
N THR A 11 15.07 -43.98 15.72
CA THR A 11 14.35 -42.74 16.04
C THR A 11 13.98 -42.03 14.73
N ALA A 12 12.69 -42.10 14.37
CA ALA A 12 12.13 -41.29 13.28
C ALA A 12 12.05 -39.82 13.73
N LEU A 13 12.92 -38.93 13.23
CA LEU A 13 12.76 -37.49 13.35
C LEU A 13 11.55 -37.09 12.48
N CYS A 14 10.42 -36.79 13.12
CA CYS A 14 9.32 -36.07 12.45
C CYS A 14 9.78 -34.63 12.24
N ALA A 15 10.17 -34.27 11.02
CA ALA A 15 10.33 -32.88 10.61
C ALA A 15 8.93 -32.22 10.66
N VAL A 16 8.67 -31.44 11.70
CA VAL A 16 7.50 -30.57 11.75
C VAL A 16 7.76 -29.47 10.73
N GLY A 17 7.18 -29.63 9.53
CA GLY A 17 7.18 -28.57 8.53
C GLY A 17 6.52 -27.34 9.15
N ALA A 18 7.26 -26.23 9.26
CA ALA A 18 6.67 -24.94 9.59
C ALA A 18 5.73 -24.58 8.42
N PHE A 19 4.44 -24.77 8.62
CA PHE A 19 3.45 -24.30 7.67
C PHE A 19 3.56 -22.76 7.63
N ALA A 20 3.91 -22.22 6.47
CA ALA A 20 3.83 -20.80 6.19
C ALA A 20 2.39 -20.33 6.49
N GLN A 21 2.22 -19.47 7.48
CA GLN A 21 0.91 -18.97 7.89
C GLN A 21 0.75 -17.55 7.37
N THR A 22 -0.01 -17.40 6.29
CA THR A 22 -0.45 -16.10 5.80
C THR A 22 -1.32 -15.44 6.86
N ALA A 23 -0.92 -14.26 7.31
CA ALA A 23 -1.72 -13.45 8.22
C ALA A 23 -2.44 -12.34 7.44
N THR A 24 -3.69 -12.10 7.78
CA THR A 24 -4.50 -11.01 7.24
C THR A 24 -4.48 -9.82 8.17
N TYR A 25 -4.33 -8.62 7.60
CA TYR A 25 -4.30 -7.35 8.31
C TYR A 25 -5.33 -6.41 7.68
N LYS A 26 -6.18 -5.83 8.49
CA LYS A 26 -7.12 -4.79 8.09
C LYS A 26 -6.49 -3.42 8.26
N VAL A 27 -6.57 -2.58 7.25
CA VAL A 27 -6.06 -1.20 7.30
C VAL A 27 -6.70 -0.44 8.45
N ASP A 28 -5.88 0.19 9.28
CA ASP A 28 -6.32 1.16 10.28
C ASP A 28 -6.53 2.52 9.60
N THR A 29 -7.78 2.86 9.38
CA THR A 29 -8.18 4.09 8.68
C THR A 29 -7.82 5.36 9.43
N THR A 30 -7.51 5.28 10.72
CA THR A 30 -7.11 6.43 11.56
C THR A 30 -5.62 6.76 11.42
N HIS A 31 -4.80 5.75 11.10
CA HIS A 31 -3.35 5.88 10.93
C HIS A 31 -2.88 5.67 9.49
N THR A 32 -3.82 5.62 8.53
CA THR A 32 -3.50 5.42 7.12
C THR A 32 -3.93 6.61 6.28
N ARG A 33 -3.00 7.14 5.47
CA ARG A 33 -3.26 8.28 4.61
C ARG A 33 -2.38 8.28 3.37
N ALA A 34 -2.97 8.60 2.23
CA ALA A 34 -2.24 8.90 1.00
C ALA A 34 -2.15 10.42 0.81
N VAL A 35 -0.93 10.92 0.65
CA VAL A 35 -0.59 12.33 0.42
C VAL A 35 -0.01 12.47 -0.98
N TRP A 36 -0.41 13.50 -1.71
CA TRP A 36 0.13 13.78 -3.04
C TRP A 36 0.79 15.16 -3.10
N GLU A 37 1.76 15.28 -4.00
CA GLU A 37 2.47 16.53 -4.31
C GLU A 37 2.52 16.75 -5.81
N ALA A 38 2.19 17.96 -6.25
CA ALA A 38 2.26 18.41 -7.64
C ALA A 38 2.93 19.76 -7.75
N LYS A 39 3.87 19.92 -8.68
CA LYS A 39 4.48 21.24 -8.96
C LYS A 39 3.48 22.14 -9.68
N HIS A 40 3.38 23.41 -9.24
CA HIS A 40 2.55 24.44 -9.84
C HIS A 40 3.43 25.48 -10.52
N PHE A 41 3.36 25.56 -11.85
CA PHE A 41 4.22 26.40 -12.72
C PHE A 41 5.72 26.26 -12.40
N GLY A 42 6.17 25.11 -11.92
CA GLY A 42 7.55 24.90 -11.50
C GLY A 42 7.97 25.70 -10.24
N THR A 43 7.10 26.50 -9.67
CA THR A 43 7.41 27.46 -8.58
C THR A 43 7.16 26.84 -7.21
N SER A 44 5.91 26.52 -6.90
CA SER A 44 5.53 25.96 -5.62
C SER A 44 5.09 24.51 -5.75
N THR A 45 4.84 23.84 -4.63
CA THR A 45 4.33 22.49 -4.60
C THR A 45 2.95 22.50 -3.92
N ASN A 46 1.92 22.21 -4.71
CA ASN A 46 0.60 21.92 -4.18
C ASN A 46 0.61 20.56 -3.50
N ARG A 47 -0.07 20.45 -2.36
CA ARG A 47 -0.20 19.23 -1.58
C ARG A 47 -1.64 19.01 -1.20
N GLY A 48 -2.00 17.76 -1.08
CA GLY A 48 -3.27 17.34 -0.54
C GLY A 48 -3.21 15.87 -0.14
N HIS A 49 -4.28 15.41 0.44
CA HIS A 49 -4.42 14.03 0.87
C HIS A 49 -5.88 13.58 0.72
N TRP A 50 -6.12 12.30 0.92
CA TRP A 50 -7.46 11.76 1.08
C TRP A 50 -7.67 11.36 2.52
N ASP A 51 -8.79 11.81 3.12
CA ASP A 51 -9.10 11.56 4.53
C ASP A 51 -9.56 10.12 4.79
N LYS A 52 -9.97 9.38 3.74
CA LYS A 52 -10.49 8.03 3.90
C LYS A 52 -9.81 7.06 2.95
N THR A 53 -9.04 6.16 3.56
CA THR A 53 -8.36 5.05 2.90
C THR A 53 -8.68 3.78 3.67
N ASP A 54 -9.04 2.70 2.99
CA ASP A 54 -9.37 1.40 3.56
C ASP A 54 -8.68 0.29 2.78
N GLY A 55 -8.68 -0.93 3.29
CA GLY A 55 -8.12 -2.06 2.58
C GLY A 55 -7.78 -3.24 3.46
N GLU A 56 -7.17 -4.22 2.81
CA GLU A 56 -6.69 -5.44 3.44
C GLU A 56 -5.32 -5.81 2.88
N ILE A 57 -4.47 -6.33 3.75
CA ILE A 57 -3.13 -6.78 3.41
C ILE A 57 -2.96 -8.20 3.95
N SER A 58 -2.53 -9.13 3.11
CA SER A 58 -2.11 -10.46 3.52
C SER A 58 -0.58 -10.53 3.47
N LEU A 59 0.05 -11.03 4.52
CA LEU A 59 1.50 -11.22 4.58
C LEU A 59 1.85 -12.62 5.05
N ASP A 60 2.76 -13.26 4.35
CA ASP A 60 3.48 -14.43 4.80
C ASP A 60 4.95 -14.04 5.01
N LYS A 61 5.33 -13.82 6.26
CA LYS A 61 6.68 -13.38 6.63
C LYS A 61 7.72 -14.48 6.46
N VAL A 62 7.30 -15.76 6.45
CA VAL A 62 8.19 -16.91 6.25
C VAL A 62 8.43 -17.14 4.77
N ALA A 63 7.35 -17.21 3.98
CA ALA A 63 7.43 -17.39 2.53
C ALA A 63 7.88 -16.11 1.80
N LYS A 64 7.96 -14.95 2.49
CA LYS A 64 8.31 -13.64 1.90
C LYS A 64 7.38 -13.25 0.77
N THR A 65 6.07 -13.46 0.97
CA THR A 65 5.03 -13.13 0.01
C THR A 65 3.97 -12.25 0.66
N GLY A 66 3.18 -11.56 -0.16
CA GLY A 66 2.08 -10.75 0.32
C GLY A 66 1.12 -10.35 -0.81
N LYS A 67 -0.02 -9.84 -0.40
CA LYS A 67 -1.01 -9.22 -1.26
C LYS A 67 -1.60 -8.01 -0.53
N ALA A 68 -1.80 -6.91 -1.23
CA ALA A 68 -2.45 -5.72 -0.71
C ALA A 68 -3.58 -5.29 -1.63
N GLU A 69 -4.71 -4.93 -1.06
CA GLU A 69 -5.80 -4.26 -1.76
C GLU A 69 -6.16 -3.01 -0.96
N ILE A 70 -5.84 -1.83 -1.52
CA ILE A 70 -6.05 -0.53 -0.87
C ILE A 70 -7.04 0.26 -1.71
N ILE A 71 -8.04 0.84 -1.06
CA ILE A 71 -9.11 1.63 -1.67
C ILE A 71 -9.09 3.02 -1.05
N ILE A 72 -9.06 4.04 -1.90
CA ILE A 72 -9.10 5.44 -1.52
C ILE A 72 -10.45 6.02 -1.94
N ASP A 73 -11.18 6.62 -1.02
CA ASP A 73 -12.41 7.36 -1.30
C ASP A 73 -12.04 8.74 -1.87
N MET A 74 -12.21 8.91 -3.18
CA MET A 74 -11.80 10.11 -3.91
C MET A 74 -12.61 11.36 -3.52
N ALA A 75 -13.81 11.19 -2.96
CA ALA A 75 -14.63 12.30 -2.48
C ALA A 75 -14.03 12.98 -1.24
N THR A 76 -13.11 12.31 -0.55
CA THR A 76 -12.46 12.80 0.67
C THR A 76 -11.18 13.60 0.43
N ILE A 77 -10.90 13.99 -0.83
CA ILE A 77 -9.73 14.81 -1.15
C ILE A 77 -9.76 16.13 -0.37
N ASN A 78 -8.63 16.45 0.24
CA ASN A 78 -8.46 17.59 1.09
C ASN A 78 -7.11 18.30 0.85
N THR A 79 -7.17 19.55 0.46
CA THR A 79 -6.02 20.45 0.28
C THR A 79 -5.99 21.57 1.32
N GLY A 80 -6.98 21.61 2.23
CA GLY A 80 -7.23 22.73 3.12
C GLY A 80 -7.96 23.90 2.45
N VAL A 81 -8.24 23.84 1.13
CA VAL A 81 -8.86 24.91 0.35
C VAL A 81 -10.10 24.38 -0.36
N ALA A 82 -11.30 24.69 0.15
CA ALA A 82 -12.55 24.13 -0.33
C ALA A 82 -12.83 24.34 -1.84
N PRO A 83 -12.60 25.51 -2.46
CA PRO A 83 -12.75 25.67 -3.91
C PRO A 83 -11.81 24.77 -4.72
N PHE A 84 -10.57 24.57 -4.23
CA PHE A 84 -9.61 23.67 -4.89
C PHE A 84 -10.04 22.20 -4.76
N ASN A 85 -10.51 21.80 -3.58
CA ASN A 85 -11.08 20.45 -3.39
C ASN A 85 -12.23 20.17 -4.36
N ASN A 86 -13.14 21.14 -4.56
CA ASN A 86 -14.25 21.02 -5.48
C ASN A 86 -13.78 20.88 -6.94
N HIS A 87 -12.76 21.66 -7.34
CA HIS A 87 -12.19 21.55 -8.68
C HIS A 87 -11.53 20.17 -8.92
N LEU A 88 -10.77 19.68 -7.94
CA LEU A 88 -10.15 18.35 -8.02
C LEU A 88 -11.16 17.20 -8.10
N LYS A 89 -12.34 17.35 -7.48
CA LYS A 89 -13.44 16.36 -7.59
C LYS A 89 -14.14 16.40 -8.94
N GLY A 90 -14.01 17.48 -9.69
CA GLY A 90 -14.70 17.70 -10.95
C GLY A 90 -14.16 16.87 -12.13
N PRO A 91 -14.85 16.96 -13.29
CA PRO A 91 -14.53 16.16 -14.47
C PRO A 91 -13.18 16.50 -15.10
N ASP A 92 -12.63 17.68 -14.85
CA ASP A 92 -11.29 18.07 -15.32
C ASP A 92 -10.15 17.29 -14.63
N PHE A 93 -10.43 16.76 -13.43
CA PHE A 93 -9.46 16.00 -12.63
C PHE A 93 -9.93 14.59 -12.35
N PHE A 94 -10.43 14.32 -11.14
CA PHE A 94 -10.73 12.95 -10.74
C PHE A 94 -12.09 12.45 -11.16
N ASP A 95 -13.01 13.36 -11.55
CA ASP A 95 -14.38 13.02 -11.96
C ASP A 95 -15.05 12.06 -10.96
N VAL A 96 -15.07 12.49 -9.71
CA VAL A 96 -15.45 11.65 -8.57
C VAL A 96 -16.88 11.13 -8.68
N ALA A 97 -17.77 11.85 -9.38
CA ALA A 97 -19.14 11.41 -9.62
C ALA A 97 -19.19 10.08 -10.41
N ASN A 98 -18.27 9.88 -11.36
CA ASN A 98 -18.18 8.69 -12.19
C ASN A 98 -17.10 7.71 -11.67
N HIS A 99 -16.13 8.20 -10.92
CA HIS A 99 -14.99 7.44 -10.41
C HIS A 99 -14.79 7.69 -8.91
N PRO A 100 -15.67 7.17 -8.05
CA PRO A 100 -15.68 7.50 -6.62
C PRO A 100 -14.48 6.95 -5.85
N THR A 101 -13.76 5.99 -6.41
CA THR A 101 -12.61 5.35 -5.74
C THR A 101 -11.39 5.28 -6.63
N ALA A 102 -10.20 5.37 -6.01
CA ALA A 102 -8.96 4.85 -6.57
C ALA A 102 -8.57 3.57 -5.85
N LYS A 103 -7.83 2.68 -6.53
CA LYS A 103 -7.48 1.36 -6.00
C LYS A 103 -6.03 1.02 -6.32
N PHE A 104 -5.31 0.50 -5.32
CA PHE A 104 -4.02 -0.15 -5.52
C PHE A 104 -4.15 -1.64 -5.19
N VAL A 105 -3.65 -2.49 -6.10
CA VAL A 105 -3.53 -3.93 -5.89
C VAL A 105 -2.07 -4.29 -6.02
N GLY A 106 -1.43 -4.63 -4.89
CA GLY A 106 -0.05 -5.09 -4.80
C GLY A 106 -0.01 -6.62 -4.70
N ASP A 107 0.72 -7.27 -5.57
CA ASP A 107 0.85 -8.73 -5.61
C ASP A 107 2.30 -9.23 -5.63
N LYS A 108 3.27 -8.31 -5.74
CA LYS A 108 4.70 -8.61 -5.74
C LYS A 108 5.38 -7.85 -4.62
N PHE A 109 5.62 -8.56 -3.53
CA PHE A 109 6.28 -8.03 -2.36
C PHE A 109 7.77 -8.41 -2.39
N LYS A 110 8.63 -7.43 -2.19
CA LYS A 110 10.07 -7.63 -1.99
C LYS A 110 10.41 -7.41 -0.53
N PHE A 111 11.17 -8.35 0.03
CA PHE A 111 11.60 -8.31 1.42
C PHE A 111 13.13 -8.20 1.51
N GLU A 112 13.59 -7.51 2.54
CA GLU A 112 14.95 -7.54 3.05
C GLU A 112 14.90 -7.93 4.54
N GLY A 113 15.36 -9.14 4.86
CA GLY A 113 15.11 -9.75 6.17
C GLY A 113 13.60 -9.90 6.39
N ASP A 114 13.07 -9.33 7.47
CA ASP A 114 11.65 -9.35 7.81
C ASP A 114 10.90 -8.07 7.39
N LYS A 115 11.57 -7.17 6.67
CA LYS A 115 11.00 -5.90 6.26
C LYS A 115 10.57 -5.94 4.80
N VAL A 116 9.37 -5.45 4.53
CA VAL A 116 8.94 -5.14 3.16
C VAL A 116 9.69 -3.89 2.71
N VAL A 117 10.37 -3.96 1.57
CA VAL A 117 11.11 -2.83 0.97
C VAL A 117 10.47 -2.31 -0.31
N GLU A 118 9.63 -3.11 -0.96
CA GLU A 118 8.95 -2.73 -2.18
C GLU A 118 7.66 -3.54 -2.36
N VAL A 119 6.63 -2.91 -2.89
CA VAL A 119 5.39 -3.56 -3.31
C VAL A 119 5.08 -3.12 -4.75
N ALA A 120 5.18 -4.03 -5.70
CA ALA A 120 4.77 -3.77 -7.07
C ALA A 120 3.37 -4.35 -7.35
N GLY A 121 2.65 -3.69 -8.24
CA GLY A 121 1.28 -4.06 -8.56
C GLY A 121 0.66 -3.11 -9.58
N THR A 122 -0.62 -2.83 -9.43
CA THR A 122 -1.37 -1.92 -10.31
C THR A 122 -2.12 -0.87 -9.51
N MET A 123 -2.18 0.34 -10.07
CA MET A 123 -2.97 1.45 -9.55
C MET A 123 -4.07 1.80 -10.55
N THR A 124 -5.30 1.91 -10.07
CA THR A 124 -6.46 2.34 -10.85
C THR A 124 -6.92 3.70 -10.33
N ILE A 125 -6.92 4.69 -11.20
CA ILE A 125 -7.42 6.05 -10.93
C ILE A 125 -8.28 6.44 -12.13
N ARG A 126 -9.45 7.05 -11.89
CA ARG A 126 -10.37 7.48 -12.94
C ARG A 126 -10.66 6.38 -13.99
N GLY A 127 -10.82 5.15 -13.52
CA GLY A 127 -11.08 3.96 -14.36
C GLY A 127 -9.90 3.47 -15.20
N LYS A 128 -8.73 4.13 -15.15
CA LYS A 128 -7.51 3.71 -15.85
C LYS A 128 -6.59 2.96 -14.91
N THR A 129 -6.10 1.80 -15.36
CA THR A 129 -5.21 0.94 -14.57
C THR A 129 -3.83 0.91 -15.20
N ASN A 130 -2.81 1.23 -14.40
CA ASN A 130 -1.41 1.22 -14.82
C ASN A 130 -0.53 0.53 -13.78
N PRO A 131 0.63 -0.02 -14.16
CA PRO A 131 1.61 -0.53 -13.21
C PRO A 131 2.05 0.56 -12.23
N ALA A 132 2.25 0.17 -10.97
CA ALA A 132 2.78 1.05 -9.94
C ALA A 132 3.69 0.26 -9.00
N VAL A 133 4.74 0.94 -8.52
CA VAL A 133 5.70 0.37 -7.57
C VAL A 133 5.77 1.31 -6.37
N LEU A 134 5.45 0.80 -5.20
CA LEU A 134 5.58 1.49 -3.92
C LEU A 134 6.90 1.08 -3.27
N LYS A 135 7.80 2.03 -3.03
CA LYS A 135 9.06 1.81 -2.31
C LYS A 135 8.89 2.16 -0.84
N ALA A 136 9.27 1.26 0.04
CA ALA A 136 9.24 1.54 1.46
C ALA A 136 10.36 2.51 1.84
N VAL A 137 9.99 3.59 2.52
CA VAL A 137 10.91 4.48 3.23
C VAL A 137 11.22 3.89 4.61
N GLY A 138 10.23 3.22 5.19
CA GLY A 138 10.33 2.48 6.44
C GLY A 138 9.22 1.44 6.53
N PHE A 139 9.51 0.31 7.21
CA PHE A 139 8.53 -0.74 7.50
C PHE A 139 8.82 -1.34 8.86
N ASN A 140 7.77 -1.56 9.67
CA ASN A 140 7.89 -2.22 10.95
C ASN A 140 6.61 -2.99 11.29
N CYS A 141 6.74 -3.98 12.17
CA CYS A 141 5.62 -4.62 12.85
C CYS A 141 5.86 -4.56 14.36
N TYR A 142 4.79 -4.33 15.13
CA TYR A 142 4.86 -4.26 16.58
C TYR A 142 3.59 -4.82 17.23
N ASP A 143 3.68 -5.28 18.46
CA ASP A 143 2.52 -5.70 19.24
C ASP A 143 1.87 -4.48 19.88
N HIS A 144 0.67 -4.14 19.44
CA HIS A 144 -0.04 -2.96 19.91
C HIS A 144 -0.51 -3.14 21.37
N PRO A 145 -0.07 -2.30 22.32
CA PRO A 145 -0.29 -2.53 23.74
C PRO A 145 -1.77 -2.52 24.15
N GLY A 146 -2.60 -1.72 23.47
CA GLY A 146 -4.04 -1.62 23.74
C GLY A 146 -4.86 -2.71 23.04
N LEU A 147 -4.56 -2.99 21.77
CA LEU A 147 -5.32 -3.95 20.94
C LEU A 147 -4.92 -5.40 21.21
N LYS A 148 -3.75 -5.65 21.80
CA LYS A 148 -3.17 -6.99 22.00
C LYS A 148 -3.08 -7.79 20.69
N ARG A 149 -2.85 -7.11 19.58
CA ARG A 149 -2.68 -7.63 18.23
C ARG A 149 -1.47 -7.01 17.57
N GLU A 150 -0.85 -7.75 16.66
CA GLU A 150 0.22 -7.23 15.84
C GLU A 150 -0.31 -6.18 14.88
N VAL A 151 0.42 -5.07 14.75
CA VAL A 151 0.21 -4.04 13.73
C VAL A 151 1.45 -4.00 12.87
N CYS A 152 1.27 -4.05 11.55
CA CYS A 152 2.33 -3.88 10.58
C CYS A 152 2.05 -2.68 9.70
N GLY A 153 3.10 -1.93 9.36
CA GLY A 153 2.93 -0.76 8.51
C GLY A 153 4.23 -0.06 8.21
N GLY A 154 4.12 1.12 7.63
CA GLY A 154 5.27 1.94 7.29
C GLY A 154 4.93 3.09 6.36
N ASP A 155 5.98 3.77 5.92
CA ASP A 155 5.89 4.82 4.92
C ASP A 155 6.36 4.30 3.57
N PHE A 156 5.57 4.58 2.53
CA PHE A 156 5.85 4.18 1.16
C PHE A 156 5.79 5.38 0.23
N GLU A 157 6.58 5.38 -0.83
CA GLU A 157 6.59 6.44 -1.83
C GLU A 157 6.52 5.88 -3.25
N THR A 158 5.89 6.65 -4.12
CA THR A 158 5.92 6.42 -5.56
C THR A 158 5.81 7.75 -6.32
N VAL A 159 6.18 7.74 -7.58
CA VAL A 159 5.87 8.82 -8.53
C VAL A 159 5.03 8.23 -9.65
N ILE A 160 3.86 8.81 -9.90
CA ILE A 160 2.98 8.43 -10.99
C ILE A 160 2.88 9.57 -12.00
N LYS A 161 2.68 9.22 -13.28
CA LYS A 161 2.30 10.19 -14.32
C LYS A 161 0.78 10.27 -14.38
N ARG A 162 0.22 11.42 -14.01
CA ARG A 162 -1.24 11.59 -13.98
C ARG A 162 -1.88 11.55 -15.37
N SER A 163 -1.10 11.82 -16.42
CA SER A 163 -1.54 11.68 -17.81
C SER A 163 -1.93 10.24 -18.17
N LEU A 164 -1.28 9.24 -17.57
CA LEU A 164 -1.63 7.82 -17.75
C LEU A 164 -3.03 7.47 -17.22
N TYR A 165 -3.60 8.36 -16.41
CA TYR A 165 -4.95 8.22 -15.82
C TYR A 165 -5.94 9.23 -16.41
N GLU A 166 -5.57 9.87 -17.54
CA GLU A 166 -6.36 10.90 -18.21
C GLU A 166 -6.70 12.12 -17.34
N VAL A 167 -5.89 12.40 -16.32
CA VAL A 167 -5.96 13.62 -15.51
C VAL A 167 -5.08 14.68 -16.16
N ASN A 168 -5.57 15.31 -17.24
CA ASN A 168 -4.74 16.10 -18.17
C ASN A 168 -4.85 17.62 -17.99
N TRP A 169 -5.75 18.09 -17.11
CA TRP A 169 -5.95 19.54 -16.93
C TRP A 169 -4.63 20.26 -16.59
N GLY A 170 -4.37 21.34 -17.29
CA GLY A 170 -3.19 22.17 -17.04
C GLY A 170 -1.85 21.58 -17.51
N LEU A 171 -1.82 20.41 -18.17
CA LEU A 171 -0.57 19.86 -18.73
C LEU A 171 -0.08 20.66 -19.94
N ALA A 172 -0.95 21.02 -20.87
CA ALA A 172 -0.58 21.70 -22.10
C ALA A 172 0.10 23.04 -21.85
N ASN A 173 -0.33 23.79 -20.84
CA ASN A 173 0.22 25.09 -20.46
C ASN A 173 1.22 25.00 -19.28
N ARG A 174 1.58 23.78 -18.87
CA ARG A 174 2.50 23.51 -17.76
C ARG A 174 2.06 24.13 -16.41
N ALA A 175 0.77 24.35 -16.24
CA ALA A 175 0.23 24.87 -14.96
C ALA A 175 0.50 23.92 -13.80
N THR A 176 0.51 22.62 -14.05
CA THR A 176 0.82 21.62 -13.03
C THR A 176 1.60 20.45 -13.64
N SER A 177 2.49 19.83 -12.84
CA SER A 177 3.34 18.73 -13.28
C SER A 177 2.54 17.49 -13.69
N ASP A 178 3.09 16.72 -14.63
CA ASP A 178 2.60 15.38 -14.94
C ASP A 178 3.03 14.37 -13.86
N ASP A 179 4.26 14.50 -13.40
CA ASP A 179 4.76 13.68 -12.29
C ASP A 179 4.13 14.13 -10.97
N ILE A 180 3.48 13.20 -10.32
CA ILE A 180 2.87 13.37 -8.99
C ILE A 180 3.61 12.46 -8.02
N LYS A 181 4.25 13.06 -7.01
CA LYS A 181 4.78 12.27 -5.90
C LYS A 181 3.62 11.87 -4.99
N VAL A 182 3.56 10.60 -4.62
CA VAL A 182 2.59 10.07 -3.66
C VAL A 182 3.36 9.45 -2.50
N SER A 183 3.09 9.94 -1.29
CA SER A 183 3.62 9.40 -0.04
C SER A 183 2.47 8.78 0.74
N ILE A 184 2.65 7.56 1.19
CA ILE A 184 1.61 6.77 1.85
C ILE A 184 2.14 6.35 3.21
N GLN A 185 1.50 6.82 4.28
CA GLN A 185 1.61 6.18 5.58
C GLN A 185 0.52 5.11 5.69
N VAL A 186 0.84 3.93 6.17
CA VAL A 186 -0.13 2.85 6.35
C VAL A 186 0.18 2.06 7.62
N GLU A 187 -0.84 1.83 8.41
CA GLU A 187 -0.84 0.81 9.46
C GLU A 187 -1.99 -0.16 9.23
N ALA A 188 -1.75 -1.43 9.52
CA ALA A 188 -2.77 -2.47 9.38
C ALA A 188 -2.71 -3.45 10.55
N ILE A 189 -3.88 -3.76 11.09
CA ILE A 189 -4.07 -4.54 12.31
C ILE A 189 -4.36 -5.99 11.93
N LYS A 190 -3.59 -6.92 12.47
CA LYS A 190 -3.77 -8.36 12.29
C LYS A 190 -5.16 -8.81 12.77
N GLN A 191 -5.80 -9.65 11.95
CA GLN A 191 -7.16 -10.17 12.21
C GLN A 191 -7.14 -11.52 12.92
#